data_bde2c054e1bdd896c419d54a2f05861e
#
_entry.id   bde2c054e1bdd896c419d54a2f05861e
#
_cell.length_a   1.000
_cell.length_b   1.000
_cell.length_c   1.000
_cell.angle_alpha   90.00
_cell.angle_beta   90.00
_cell.angle_gamma   90.00
#
_symmetry.space_group_name_H-M   'P 1'
#
loop_
_entity.id
_entity.type
_entity.pdbx_description
1 polymer ?
#
loop_
_entity_poly.entity_id
_entity_poly.type
_entity_poly.pdbx_seq_one_letter_code
_entity_poly.pdbx_strand_id
1 'polypeptide(L)'
;MSTAVLHTPNDAAFVVPAGACDCHVHAYDDAYPLAPTATFKPPHAPMANYAKVQANLGFTRVVVVQPTGYGFDNCCTLAAVASMTGRARAVAMVPPDVTQATLEDLHAAGVRGVRMMMLPGGLLGWDALA
;
A
#
# COMPACT_ATOMS: atom_id res chain seq x y z
N MET A 1 -22.28 -19.08 -1.93
CA MET A 1 -22.03 -18.07 -0.91
C MET A 1 -20.90 -18.56 -0.03
N SER A 2 -19.68 -18.06 -0.23
CA SER A 2 -18.53 -18.48 0.57
C SER A 2 -18.55 -17.65 1.87
N THR A 3 -18.85 -18.29 2.97
CA THR A 3 -18.70 -17.71 4.30
C THR A 3 -17.21 -17.59 4.59
N ALA A 4 -16.69 -16.37 4.54
CA ALA A 4 -15.35 -16.10 5.04
C ALA A 4 -15.33 -16.45 6.54
N VAL A 5 -14.58 -17.48 6.90
CA VAL A 5 -14.32 -17.82 8.30
C VAL A 5 -13.44 -16.70 8.85
N LEU A 6 -14.03 -15.83 9.67
CA LEU A 6 -13.29 -14.86 10.45
C LEU A 6 -12.56 -15.63 11.54
N HIS A 7 -11.25 -15.80 11.40
CA HIS A 7 -10.42 -16.32 12.49
C HIS A 7 -10.54 -15.42 13.73
N THR A 8 -10.76 -16.04 14.87
CA THR A 8 -10.75 -15.35 16.18
C THR A 8 -9.30 -15.00 16.57
N PRO A 9 -9.06 -13.92 17.34
CA PRO A 9 -7.71 -13.43 17.68
C PRO A 9 -6.78 -14.44 18.36
N ASN A 10 -7.30 -15.58 18.81
CA ASN A 10 -6.55 -16.60 19.53
C ASN A 10 -6.04 -17.77 18.67
N ASP A 11 -6.25 -17.73 17.35
CA ASP A 11 -5.87 -18.83 16.44
C ASP A 11 -4.49 -18.62 15.78
N ALA A 12 -3.73 -17.60 16.18
CA ALA A 12 -2.36 -17.43 15.69
C ALA A 12 -1.46 -18.56 16.22
N ALA A 13 -0.93 -19.38 15.30
CA ALA A 13 -0.05 -20.50 15.62
C ALA A 13 1.31 -20.07 16.24
N PHE A 14 1.60 -18.76 16.29
CA PHE A 14 2.83 -18.20 16.86
C PHE A 14 2.60 -16.79 17.41
N VAL A 15 3.45 -16.36 18.32
CA VAL A 15 3.46 -14.99 18.84
C VAL A 15 4.34 -14.13 17.94
N VAL A 16 3.74 -13.07 17.37
CA VAL A 16 4.47 -12.11 16.55
C VAL A 16 5.39 -11.26 17.46
N PRO A 17 6.69 -11.13 17.13
CA PRO A 17 7.60 -10.31 17.92
C PRO A 17 7.15 -8.84 18.03
N ALA A 18 7.45 -8.20 19.17
CA ALA A 18 7.18 -6.78 19.33
C ALA A 18 7.86 -5.94 18.25
N GLY A 19 7.13 -5.01 17.65
CA GLY A 19 7.63 -4.18 16.56
C GLY A 19 7.70 -4.87 15.19
N ALA A 20 7.16 -6.08 15.04
CA ALA A 20 7.05 -6.72 13.72
C ALA A 20 6.25 -5.85 12.75
N CYS A 21 6.64 -5.90 11.49
CA CYS A 21 6.10 -5.09 10.42
C CYS A 21 5.55 -5.97 9.31
N ASP A 22 4.30 -5.72 8.91
CA ASP A 22 3.81 -6.22 7.63
C ASP A 22 4.40 -5.34 6.53
N CYS A 23 5.25 -5.92 5.69
CA CYS A 23 6.08 -5.16 4.76
C CYS A 23 5.45 -4.94 3.39
N HIS A 24 4.25 -5.46 3.12
CA HIS A 24 3.63 -5.30 1.81
C HIS A 24 2.11 -5.44 1.84
N VAL A 25 1.41 -4.34 1.96
CA VAL A 25 -0.05 -4.30 1.79
C VAL A 25 -0.44 -3.27 0.75
N HIS A 26 -1.58 -3.50 0.10
CA HIS A 26 -2.25 -2.52 -0.76
C HIS A 26 -3.52 -2.03 -0.07
N ALA A 27 -3.82 -0.75 -0.20
CA ALA A 27 -5.12 -0.18 0.14
C ALA A 27 -5.89 0.14 -1.14
N TYR A 28 -7.18 -0.22 -1.17
CA TYR A 28 -8.10 0.13 -2.23
C TYR A 28 -9.35 0.76 -1.63
N ASP A 29 -9.63 1.99 -2.02
CA ASP A 29 -10.78 2.71 -1.54
C ASP A 29 -11.55 3.30 -2.74
N ASP A 30 -12.85 3.01 -2.81
CA ASP A 30 -13.71 3.45 -3.92
C ASP A 30 -13.85 4.98 -4.01
N ALA A 31 -13.43 5.72 -2.97
CA ALA A 31 -13.33 7.18 -3.01
C ALA A 31 -12.24 7.70 -3.97
N TYR A 32 -11.29 6.83 -4.37
CA TYR A 32 -10.18 7.17 -5.26
C TYR A 32 -10.37 6.51 -6.62
N PRO A 33 -10.35 7.26 -7.72
CA PRO A 33 -10.53 6.70 -9.06
C PRO A 33 -9.33 5.85 -9.46
N LEU A 34 -9.60 4.73 -10.11
CA LEU A 34 -8.55 3.93 -10.74
C LEU A 34 -7.92 4.68 -11.92
N ALA A 35 -6.64 4.45 -12.14
CA ALA A 35 -5.95 4.96 -13.31
C ALA A 35 -6.55 4.38 -14.60
N PRO A 36 -6.51 5.13 -15.74
CA PRO A 36 -6.95 4.61 -17.03
C PRO A 36 -6.19 3.34 -17.48
N THR A 37 -5.00 3.14 -16.94
CA THR A 37 -4.14 1.97 -17.20
C THR A 37 -4.47 0.76 -16.32
N ALA A 38 -5.44 0.86 -15.41
CA ALA A 38 -5.82 -0.26 -14.56
C ALA A 38 -6.39 -1.42 -15.39
N THR A 39 -5.84 -2.60 -15.19
CA THR A 39 -6.24 -3.81 -15.93
C THR A 39 -7.33 -4.62 -15.22
N PHE A 40 -7.70 -4.24 -13.99
CA PHE A 40 -8.73 -4.90 -13.20
C PHE A 40 -9.35 -3.92 -12.21
N LYS A 41 -10.54 -4.25 -11.73
CA LYS A 41 -11.19 -3.53 -10.62
C LYS A 41 -10.98 -4.32 -9.33
N PRO A 42 -10.16 -3.81 -8.39
CA PRO A 42 -9.97 -4.47 -7.10
C PRO A 42 -11.24 -4.38 -6.24
N PRO A 43 -11.42 -5.27 -5.26
CA PRO A 43 -12.46 -5.12 -4.26
C PRO A 43 -12.17 -3.90 -3.36
N HIS A 44 -13.23 -3.30 -2.79
CA HIS A 44 -13.08 -2.26 -1.78
C HIS A 44 -12.36 -2.83 -0.54
N ALA A 45 -11.16 -2.38 -0.29
CA ALA A 45 -10.27 -2.83 0.80
C ALA A 45 -9.54 -1.64 1.43
N PRO A 46 -10.28 -0.75 2.14
CA PRO A 46 -9.71 0.43 2.76
C PRO A 46 -8.83 0.06 3.95
N MET A 47 -7.93 0.96 4.33
CA MET A 47 -6.98 0.74 5.43
C MET A 47 -7.64 0.39 6.77
N ALA A 48 -8.86 0.87 7.00
CA ALA A 48 -9.67 0.52 8.19
C ALA A 48 -9.97 -0.99 8.30
N ASN A 49 -10.13 -1.69 7.16
CA ASN A 49 -10.32 -3.13 7.14
C ASN A 49 -9.01 -3.86 7.46
N TYR A 50 -7.90 -3.39 6.88
CA TYR A 50 -6.57 -3.93 7.17
C TYR A 50 -6.20 -3.77 8.65
N ALA A 51 -6.53 -2.65 9.29
CA ALA A 51 -6.22 -2.42 10.70
C ALA A 51 -6.79 -3.51 11.62
N LYS A 52 -7.94 -4.09 11.28
CA LYS A 52 -8.53 -5.22 12.01
C LYS A 52 -7.71 -6.50 11.82
N VAL A 53 -7.27 -6.77 10.59
CA VAL A 53 -6.41 -7.91 10.26
C VAL A 53 -5.06 -7.77 10.97
N GLN A 54 -4.46 -6.57 10.93
CA GLN A 54 -3.20 -6.26 11.59
C GLN A 54 -3.27 -6.53 13.10
N ALA A 55 -4.34 -6.08 13.76
CA ALA A 55 -4.56 -6.29 15.18
C ALA A 55 -4.69 -7.78 15.53
N ASN A 56 -5.43 -8.56 14.71
CA ASN A 56 -5.61 -9.99 14.91
C ASN A 56 -4.30 -10.78 14.74
N LEU A 57 -3.44 -10.34 13.82
CA LEU A 57 -2.14 -10.98 13.57
C LEU A 57 -1.05 -10.51 14.53
N GLY A 58 -1.26 -9.42 15.27
CA GLY A 58 -0.30 -8.88 16.22
C GLY A 58 0.79 -8.00 15.61
N PHE A 59 0.68 -7.60 14.33
CA PHE A 59 1.59 -6.63 13.73
C PHE A 59 1.33 -5.23 14.28
N THR A 60 2.39 -4.45 14.50
CA THR A 60 2.28 -3.07 15.01
C THR A 60 2.68 -2.02 13.96
N ARG A 61 3.37 -2.43 12.91
CA ARG A 61 3.85 -1.57 11.82
C ARG A 61 3.44 -2.13 10.47
N VAL A 62 3.37 -1.26 9.46
CA VAL A 62 3.01 -1.66 8.09
C VAL A 62 3.73 -0.81 7.05
N VAL A 63 4.03 -1.42 5.91
CA VAL A 63 4.43 -0.72 4.69
C VAL A 63 3.30 -0.82 3.67
N VAL A 64 2.68 0.32 3.35
CA VAL A 64 1.64 0.43 2.34
C VAL A 64 2.32 0.64 0.99
N VAL A 65 2.15 -0.29 0.08
CA VAL A 65 2.77 -0.25 -1.23
C VAL A 65 1.75 0.23 -2.26
N GLN A 66 2.15 1.20 -3.09
CA GLN A 66 1.31 1.70 -4.18
C GLN A 66 0.92 0.57 -5.13
N PRO A 67 -0.37 0.28 -5.34
CA PRO A 67 -0.80 -0.70 -6.33
C PRO A 67 -0.80 -0.11 -7.73
N THR A 68 -0.66 -0.95 -8.76
CA THR A 68 -0.72 -0.52 -10.17
C THR A 68 -2.07 0.07 -10.56
N GLY A 69 -3.14 -0.28 -9.86
CA GLY A 69 -4.49 0.19 -10.15
C GLY A 69 -4.67 1.71 -10.05
N TYR A 70 -3.84 2.41 -9.28
CA TYR A 70 -3.85 3.88 -9.20
C TYR A 70 -2.73 4.55 -10.01
N GLY A 71 -1.86 3.77 -10.64
CA GLY A 71 -0.75 4.32 -11.42
C GLY A 71 0.17 5.20 -10.56
N PHE A 72 0.47 6.40 -11.06
CA PHE A 72 1.29 7.40 -10.36
C PHE A 72 0.51 8.26 -9.37
N ASP A 73 -0.81 8.11 -9.28
CA ASP A 73 -1.62 8.80 -8.26
C ASP A 73 -1.51 8.08 -6.92
N ASN A 74 -0.67 8.58 -6.03
CA ASN A 74 -0.41 8.01 -4.72
C ASN A 74 -1.42 8.43 -3.63
N CYS A 75 -2.47 9.18 -3.96
CA CYS A 75 -3.38 9.78 -2.97
C CYS A 75 -4.01 8.73 -2.03
N CYS A 76 -4.52 7.62 -2.56
CA CYS A 76 -5.09 6.55 -1.73
C CYS A 76 -4.05 5.95 -0.77
N THR A 77 -2.84 5.66 -1.27
CA THR A 77 -1.73 5.11 -0.46
C THR A 77 -1.29 6.08 0.64
N LEU A 78 -1.18 7.38 0.33
CA LEU A 78 -0.80 8.40 1.32
C LEU A 78 -1.88 8.61 2.38
N ALA A 79 -3.17 8.60 1.99
CA ALA A 79 -4.28 8.65 2.94
C ALA A 79 -4.28 7.42 3.87
N ALA A 80 -4.00 6.23 3.35
CA ALA A 80 -3.85 5.02 4.13
C ALA A 80 -2.73 5.15 5.17
N VAL A 81 -1.55 5.66 4.79
CA VAL A 81 -0.42 5.91 5.71
C VAL A 81 -0.80 6.92 6.79
N ALA A 82 -1.43 8.04 6.41
CA ALA A 82 -1.86 9.08 7.36
C ALA A 82 -2.82 8.54 8.42
N SER A 83 -3.73 7.63 8.04
CA SER A 83 -4.71 7.01 8.95
C SER A 83 -4.08 6.13 10.04
N MET A 84 -2.84 5.67 9.86
CA MET A 84 -2.15 4.73 10.76
C MET A 84 -1.31 5.42 11.86
N THR A 85 -1.38 6.73 11.98
CA THR A 85 -0.81 7.51 13.11
C THR A 85 0.67 7.17 13.40
N GLY A 86 1.55 7.33 12.41
CA GLY A 86 3.00 7.10 12.53
C GLY A 86 3.47 5.64 12.47
N ARG A 87 2.56 4.67 12.46
CA ARG A 87 2.87 3.23 12.39
C ARG A 87 3.03 2.69 10.97
N ALA A 88 2.80 3.52 9.96
CA ALA A 88 2.91 3.16 8.56
C ALA A 88 4.00 3.95 7.84
N ARG A 89 4.53 3.35 6.77
CA ARG A 89 5.35 4.01 5.74
C ARG A 89 4.81 3.60 4.38
N ALA A 90 5.15 4.34 3.34
CA ALA A 90 4.74 4.01 1.98
C ALA A 90 5.93 3.68 1.07
N VAL A 91 5.62 2.86 0.07
CA VAL A 91 6.39 2.72 -1.17
C VAL A 91 5.50 3.26 -2.29
N ALA A 92 5.91 4.36 -2.91
CA ALA A 92 5.15 5.07 -3.94
C ALA A 92 5.53 4.62 -5.36
N MET A 93 4.72 5.00 -6.33
CA MET A 93 5.10 5.00 -7.75
C MET A 93 5.27 6.46 -8.21
N VAL A 94 6.35 6.74 -8.92
CA VAL A 94 6.63 8.07 -9.45
C VAL A 94 7.03 7.96 -10.91
N PRO A 95 6.70 8.97 -11.75
CA PRO A 95 7.16 9.00 -13.12
C PRO A 95 8.67 9.26 -13.20
N PRO A 96 9.35 8.92 -14.32
CA PRO A 96 10.80 9.09 -14.45
C PRO A 96 11.27 10.54 -14.32
N ASP A 97 10.42 11.50 -14.64
CA ASP A 97 10.67 12.95 -14.58
C ASP A 97 10.21 13.59 -13.25
N VAL A 98 10.01 12.79 -12.21
CA VAL A 98 9.59 13.30 -10.90
C VAL A 98 10.58 14.36 -10.39
N THR A 99 10.03 15.48 -9.90
CA THR A 99 10.86 16.57 -9.39
C THR A 99 11.38 16.30 -7.97
N GLN A 100 12.49 16.94 -7.62
CA GLN A 100 13.03 16.90 -6.25
C GLN A 100 12.00 17.38 -5.21
N ALA A 101 11.28 18.46 -5.50
CA ALA A 101 10.23 18.96 -4.60
C ALA A 101 9.12 17.91 -4.36
N THR A 102 8.67 17.23 -5.40
CA THR A 102 7.68 16.14 -5.26
C THR A 102 8.22 15.00 -4.39
N LEU A 103 9.49 14.63 -4.53
CA LEU A 103 10.11 13.59 -3.70
C LEU A 103 10.20 14.02 -2.22
N GLU A 104 10.48 15.30 -1.96
CA GLU A 104 10.52 15.86 -0.60
C GLU A 104 9.12 15.84 0.04
N ASP A 105 8.08 16.22 -0.70
CA ASP A 105 6.68 16.15 -0.25
C ASP A 105 6.25 14.71 0.05
N LEU A 106 6.58 13.76 -0.83
CA LEU A 106 6.31 12.34 -0.62
C LEU A 106 7.05 11.82 0.62
N HIS A 107 8.31 12.22 0.81
CA HIS A 107 9.08 11.88 2.00
C HIS A 107 8.44 12.42 3.28
N ALA A 108 8.01 13.67 3.28
CA ALA A 108 7.29 14.29 4.40
C ALA A 108 5.98 13.56 4.72
N ALA A 109 5.28 13.08 3.69
CA ALA A 109 4.06 12.28 3.83
C ALA A 109 4.29 10.81 4.27
N GLY A 110 5.54 10.38 4.47
CA GLY A 110 5.87 9.04 4.98
C GLY A 110 6.35 8.03 3.95
N VAL A 111 6.56 8.43 2.70
CA VAL A 111 7.16 7.57 1.67
C VAL A 111 8.65 7.34 1.99
N ARG A 112 9.11 6.10 1.83
CA ARG A 112 10.49 5.68 2.09
C ARG A 112 11.09 4.83 0.98
N GLY A 113 10.34 4.59 -0.08
CA GLY A 113 10.80 3.86 -1.24
C GLY A 113 9.95 4.12 -2.47
N VAL A 114 10.49 3.76 -3.62
CA VAL A 114 9.81 3.83 -4.91
C VAL A 114 9.68 2.43 -5.48
N ARG A 115 8.51 2.12 -6.02
CA ARG A 115 8.23 0.88 -6.71
C ARG A 115 8.40 1.06 -8.21
N MET A 116 9.24 0.24 -8.82
CA MET A 116 9.36 0.12 -10.26
C MET A 116 8.53 -1.09 -10.73
N MET A 117 7.45 -0.85 -11.47
CA MET A 117 6.58 -1.90 -11.98
C MET A 117 6.82 -2.05 -13.48
N MET A 118 7.68 -2.98 -13.85
CA MET A 118 8.12 -3.23 -15.23
C MET A 118 7.46 -4.47 -15.86
N LEU A 119 6.53 -5.12 -15.16
CA LEU A 119 5.74 -6.24 -15.68
C LEU A 119 4.65 -5.75 -16.64
N PRO A 120 4.06 -6.63 -17.48
CA PRO A 120 2.91 -6.27 -18.30
C PRO A 120 1.80 -5.61 -17.45
N GLY A 121 1.31 -4.44 -17.89
CA GLY A 121 0.39 -3.61 -17.13
C GLY A 121 1.06 -2.63 -16.16
N GLY A 122 2.39 -2.67 -16.00
CA GLY A 122 3.17 -1.64 -15.32
C GLY A 122 3.32 -0.38 -16.17
N LEU A 123 3.68 0.73 -15.53
CA LEU A 123 3.78 2.05 -16.15
C LEU A 123 5.20 2.41 -16.60
N LEU A 124 6.20 1.60 -16.21
CA LEU A 124 7.61 1.86 -16.48
C LEU A 124 8.21 0.71 -17.28
N GLY A 125 8.98 1.02 -18.30
CA GLY A 125 9.84 0.06 -18.99
C GLY A 125 11.17 -0.14 -18.28
N TRP A 126 11.94 -1.13 -18.71
CA TRP A 126 13.28 -1.41 -18.16
C TRP A 126 14.25 -0.25 -18.40
N ASP A 127 14.07 0.51 -19.49
CA ASP A 127 14.88 1.68 -19.86
C ASP A 127 14.75 2.83 -18.84
N ALA A 128 13.69 2.84 -18.02
CA ALA A 128 13.49 3.84 -16.96
C ALA A 128 14.44 3.65 -15.75
N LEU A 129 15.28 2.61 -15.76
CA LEU A 129 16.31 2.35 -14.75
C LEU A 129 17.71 2.82 -15.16
N ALA A 130 17.88 3.29 -16.40
CA ALA A 130 19.17 3.73 -16.97
C ALA A 130 19.56 5.14 -16.54
#